data_f9a4f4c17ab1f8c1cf2d82623e4fa922
#
_entry.id   f9a4f4c17ab1f8c1cf2d82623e4fa922
#
_cell.length_a   1.000
_cell.length_b   1.000
_cell.length_c   1.000
_cell.angle_alpha   90.00
_cell.angle_beta   90.00
_cell.angle_gamma   90.00
#
_symmetry.space_group_name_H-M   'P 1'
#
loop_
_entity.id
_entity.type
_entity.pdbx_description
1 polymer ?
#
loop_
_entity_poly.entity_id
_entity_poly.type
_entity_poly.pdbx_seq_one_letter_code
_entity_poly.pdbx_strand_id
1 'polypeptide(L)'
;MSDPNALTADQTTTAGANASVDHGLLWLDGDLRVVGHNATYQQLMELDGELETFIGRPFQELLRSLQQRGEFVDGEVERYLSDHLPILRNRESFKVERVRPNGVALSISAVPLPGGGYVYVYHDVSETRRLRELQRRSAKASVIAMANLAEHRDADTGIHVLRVARLVGQTARKLMMLGKFRAVIDEEFIERAATASILHDIGKITTPDHILLKTGELSATERQTIQEHTTIGARLIRQAKLTMGDNPYLDMGAEIALTHHEWFDGGGYPHSLAGAEISLAGRICTVADVFDALTSHRPYKTPWTAQQALHRIQEKSGSQFDPAVVAAFVEVIKERETACLFPWDDAMSVGNPRIDEQHRILIDTVNQLAGVGSLHNHYAVAMIIDELLVYAAFHFDFEEKLMSSADFPHFDEHQRMHQEFVRWVEDFRDDFIAYGKKALGEPVLAFLKDWLKQHIFEEDQRYRPFVEKLAI
;
A
#
# COMPACT_ATOMS: atom_id res chain seq x y z
N MET A 1 -17.81 32.87 62.98
CA MET A 1 -18.59 31.69 62.56
C MET A 1 -19.10 31.96 61.16
N SER A 2 -18.30 31.64 60.18
CA SER A 2 -18.60 31.81 58.77
C SER A 2 -18.52 30.43 58.11
N ASP A 3 -19.59 30.06 57.48
CA ASP A 3 -19.88 28.77 56.88
C ASP A 3 -18.94 28.49 55.69
N PRO A 4 -18.25 27.34 55.58
CA PRO A 4 -17.39 27.03 54.46
C PRO A 4 -18.09 26.08 53.51
N ASN A 5 -19.21 26.48 52.89
CA ASN A 5 -19.83 25.70 51.81
C ASN A 5 -20.58 26.62 50.83
N ALA A 6 -19.83 27.32 49.99
CA ALA A 6 -20.40 27.98 48.82
C ALA A 6 -19.40 28.00 47.66
N LEU A 7 -19.11 26.83 47.12
CA LEU A 7 -18.63 26.68 45.73
C LEU A 7 -19.81 26.21 44.88
N THR A 8 -20.75 27.11 44.65
CA THR A 8 -21.70 26.99 43.54
C THR A 8 -20.92 27.19 42.25
N ALA A 9 -20.60 26.12 41.58
CA ALA A 9 -20.13 26.15 40.22
C ALA A 9 -21.16 26.91 39.37
N ASP A 10 -20.70 27.97 38.75
CA ASP A 10 -21.49 28.82 37.85
C ASP A 10 -21.95 27.96 36.64
N GLN A 11 -23.16 27.40 36.76
CA GLN A 11 -23.84 26.63 35.71
C GLN A 11 -24.20 27.48 34.48
N THR A 12 -23.99 28.78 34.54
CA THR A 12 -24.29 29.72 33.46
C THR A 12 -23.19 29.82 32.40
N THR A 13 -21.96 29.40 32.70
CA THR A 13 -20.85 29.45 31.72
C THR A 13 -20.83 28.26 30.79
N THR A 14 -21.43 27.12 31.17
CA THR A 14 -21.50 25.91 30.32
C THR A 14 -22.64 25.95 29.30
N ALA A 15 -23.71 26.67 29.56
CA ALA A 15 -24.85 26.76 28.64
C ALA A 15 -24.60 27.68 27.43
N GLY A 16 -23.68 28.65 27.53
CA GLY A 16 -23.34 29.58 26.44
C GLY A 16 -22.31 29.03 25.45
N ALA A 17 -21.52 28.02 25.83
CA ALA A 17 -20.52 27.40 24.98
C ALA A 17 -21.08 26.27 24.10
N ASN A 18 -22.34 25.91 24.29
CA ASN A 18 -22.99 24.76 23.62
C ASN A 18 -23.51 25.03 22.20
N ALA A 19 -23.40 26.25 21.68
CA ALA A 19 -24.24 26.65 20.53
C ALA A 19 -23.56 26.67 19.17
N SER A 20 -22.25 26.38 19.01
CA SER A 20 -21.62 26.32 17.67
C SER A 20 -20.22 25.71 17.66
N VAL A 21 -20.00 24.58 18.31
CA VAL A 21 -18.72 23.89 18.19
C VAL A 21 -18.94 22.68 17.29
N ASP A 22 -18.27 22.63 16.14
CA ASP A 22 -18.31 21.52 15.17
C ASP A 22 -17.75 20.21 15.76
N HIS A 23 -17.46 20.19 17.05
CA HIS A 23 -16.82 19.09 17.76
C HIS A 23 -17.74 18.52 18.84
N GLY A 24 -17.85 17.20 18.88
CA GLY A 24 -18.47 16.50 20.00
C GLY A 24 -17.59 16.60 21.24
N LEU A 25 -18.15 17.00 22.37
CA LEU A 25 -17.44 17.14 23.63
C LEU A 25 -18.06 16.23 24.69
N LEU A 26 -17.20 15.54 25.42
CA LEU A 26 -17.56 14.72 26.58
C LEU A 26 -16.61 15.10 27.74
N TRP A 27 -17.16 15.46 28.88
CA TRP A 27 -16.39 15.84 30.07
C TRP A 27 -16.39 14.72 31.10
N LEU A 28 -15.21 14.45 31.64
CA LEU A 28 -15.00 13.52 32.76
C LEU A 28 -14.43 14.28 33.96
N ASP A 29 -14.81 13.86 35.16
CA ASP A 29 -14.19 14.34 36.39
C ASP A 29 -12.84 13.65 36.69
N GLY A 30 -12.24 14.01 37.86
CA GLY A 30 -10.97 13.44 38.30
C GLY A 30 -10.98 11.92 38.56
N ASP A 31 -12.16 11.36 38.79
CA ASP A 31 -12.38 9.91 38.96
C ASP A 31 -12.82 9.21 37.67
N LEU A 32 -12.70 9.91 36.53
CA LEU A 32 -13.11 9.44 35.20
C LEU A 32 -14.61 9.09 35.12
N ARG A 33 -15.46 9.85 35.81
CA ARG A 33 -16.92 9.76 35.68
C ARG A 33 -17.41 10.79 34.68
N VAL A 34 -18.45 10.46 33.94
CA VAL A 34 -19.08 11.36 32.96
C VAL A 34 -19.73 12.53 33.71
N VAL A 35 -19.32 13.74 33.38
CA VAL A 35 -19.87 14.99 33.98
C VAL A 35 -20.87 15.66 33.04
N GLY A 36 -20.65 15.55 31.75
CA GLY A 36 -21.52 16.17 30.75
C GLY A 36 -21.04 15.92 29.32
N HIS A 37 -21.86 16.35 28.41
CA HIS A 37 -21.60 16.29 26.96
C HIS A 37 -22.29 17.46 26.26
N ASN A 38 -21.89 17.76 25.01
CA ASN A 38 -22.63 18.68 24.16
C ASN A 38 -23.56 17.96 23.17
N ALA A 39 -24.43 18.71 22.52
CA ALA A 39 -25.36 18.16 21.52
C ALA A 39 -24.64 17.52 20.33
N THR A 40 -23.50 18.08 19.91
CA THR A 40 -22.71 17.55 18.80
C THR A 40 -22.17 16.14 19.11
N TYR A 41 -21.71 15.88 20.36
CA TYR A 41 -21.29 14.54 20.76
C TYR A 41 -22.45 13.55 20.69
N GLN A 42 -23.63 13.95 21.16
CA GLN A 42 -24.83 13.12 21.12
C GLN A 42 -25.22 12.76 19.68
N GLN A 43 -25.16 13.73 18.77
CA GLN A 43 -25.43 13.52 17.34
C GLN A 43 -24.37 12.62 16.69
N LEU A 44 -23.08 12.90 16.90
CA LEU A 44 -21.99 12.11 16.34
C LEU A 44 -22.02 10.64 16.78
N MET A 45 -22.47 10.40 18.02
CA MET A 45 -22.52 9.05 18.61
C MET A 45 -23.90 8.39 18.46
N GLU A 46 -24.88 9.08 17.86
CA GLU A 46 -26.28 8.61 17.68
C GLU A 46 -26.92 8.16 19.00
N LEU A 47 -26.73 8.94 20.07
CA LEU A 47 -27.15 8.61 21.45
C LEU A 47 -28.32 9.47 21.90
N ASP A 48 -29.43 9.45 21.18
CA ASP A 48 -30.60 10.28 21.49
C ASP A 48 -31.17 10.01 22.89
N GLY A 49 -30.93 10.98 23.83
CA GLY A 49 -31.47 10.96 25.17
C GLY A 49 -30.85 9.97 26.16
N GLU A 50 -30.06 9.03 25.74
CA GLU A 50 -29.51 7.99 26.61
C GLU A 50 -28.29 8.45 27.43
N LEU A 51 -27.54 9.44 26.93
CA LEU A 51 -26.32 9.96 27.58
C LEU A 51 -26.58 10.54 28.98
N GLU A 52 -27.75 11.13 29.20
CA GLU A 52 -28.14 11.66 30.52
C GLU A 52 -28.11 10.56 31.60
N THR A 53 -28.36 9.29 31.21
CA THR A 53 -28.32 8.16 32.16
C THR A 53 -26.92 7.81 32.62
N PHE A 54 -25.87 8.30 31.91
CA PHE A 54 -24.47 8.08 32.24
C PHE A 54 -23.84 9.20 33.06
N ILE A 55 -24.52 10.30 33.27
CA ILE A 55 -24.03 11.39 34.14
C ILE A 55 -23.78 10.86 35.55
N GLY A 56 -22.58 11.08 36.09
CA GLY A 56 -22.09 10.57 37.36
C GLY A 56 -21.60 9.12 37.34
N ARG A 57 -21.74 8.38 36.22
CA ARG A 57 -21.26 7.01 36.10
C ARG A 57 -19.82 6.94 35.56
N PRO A 58 -19.08 5.86 35.88
CA PRO A 58 -17.75 5.62 35.30
C PRO A 58 -17.76 5.62 33.78
N PHE A 59 -16.79 6.27 33.15
CA PHE A 59 -16.63 6.29 31.70
C PHE A 59 -16.57 4.90 31.05
N GLN A 60 -16.04 3.92 31.78
CA GLN A 60 -16.02 2.52 31.35
C GLN A 60 -17.41 1.94 31.10
N GLU A 61 -18.42 2.37 31.87
CA GLU A 61 -19.80 1.90 31.67
C GLU A 61 -20.40 2.44 30.38
N LEU A 62 -20.10 3.70 30.03
CA LEU A 62 -20.49 4.28 28.76
C LEU A 62 -19.83 3.50 27.59
N LEU A 63 -18.52 3.23 27.67
CA LEU A 63 -17.82 2.46 26.62
C LEU A 63 -18.41 1.06 26.44
N ARG A 64 -18.74 0.35 27.53
CA ARG A 64 -19.38 -0.96 27.45
C ARG A 64 -20.79 -0.91 26.87
N SER A 65 -21.56 0.14 27.19
CA SER A 65 -22.87 0.34 26.57
C SER A 65 -22.73 0.57 25.07
N LEU A 66 -21.75 1.38 24.64
CA LEU A 66 -21.44 1.58 23.22
C LEU A 66 -21.02 0.26 22.55
N GLN A 67 -20.26 -0.60 23.22
CA GLN A 67 -19.90 -1.93 22.72
C GLN A 67 -21.13 -2.84 22.51
N GLN A 68 -22.08 -2.84 23.46
CA GLN A 68 -23.33 -3.59 23.34
C GLN A 68 -24.18 -3.13 22.16
N ARG A 69 -24.04 -1.88 21.73
CA ARG A 69 -24.69 -1.31 20.53
C ARG A 69 -23.93 -1.59 19.24
N GLY A 70 -22.82 -2.30 19.31
CA GLY A 70 -21.99 -2.63 18.14
C GLY A 70 -21.01 -1.55 17.74
N GLU A 71 -20.81 -0.50 18.55
CA GLU A 71 -19.83 0.57 18.28
C GLU A 71 -18.38 0.10 18.42
N PHE A 72 -18.16 -0.99 19.13
CA PHE A 72 -16.85 -1.61 19.32
C PHE A 72 -16.92 -3.11 19.04
N VAL A 73 -15.87 -3.67 18.47
CA VAL A 73 -15.71 -5.11 18.32
C VAL A 73 -15.38 -5.73 19.70
N ASP A 74 -15.71 -7.02 19.87
CA ASP A 74 -15.42 -7.75 21.12
C ASP A 74 -13.93 -7.65 21.50
N GLY A 75 -13.67 -7.25 22.76
CA GLY A 75 -12.33 -7.05 23.30
C GLY A 75 -11.68 -5.70 22.96
N GLU A 76 -12.30 -4.87 22.12
CA GLU A 76 -11.74 -3.57 21.72
C GLU A 76 -11.84 -2.54 22.88
N VAL A 77 -12.92 -2.57 23.67
CA VAL A 77 -13.07 -1.69 24.83
C VAL A 77 -12.03 -2.02 25.90
N GLU A 78 -11.81 -3.29 26.19
CA GLU A 78 -10.81 -3.74 27.15
C GLU A 78 -9.39 -3.32 26.71
N ARG A 79 -9.09 -3.46 25.44
CA ARG A 79 -7.81 -3.01 24.86
C ARG A 79 -7.69 -1.50 24.97
N TYR A 80 -8.71 -0.75 24.55
CA TYR A 80 -8.73 0.71 24.66
C TYR A 80 -8.49 1.17 26.11
N LEU A 81 -9.15 0.55 27.08
CA LEU A 81 -8.97 0.85 28.50
C LEU A 81 -7.56 0.49 28.98
N SER A 82 -7.04 -0.67 28.58
CA SER A 82 -5.67 -1.07 28.92
C SER A 82 -4.63 -0.09 28.42
N ASP A 83 -4.77 0.39 27.19
CA ASP A 83 -3.80 1.27 26.54
C ASP A 83 -3.89 2.72 27.07
N HIS A 84 -5.09 3.23 27.36
CA HIS A 84 -5.30 4.65 27.64
C HIS A 84 -5.51 4.96 29.13
N LEU A 85 -5.96 4.03 29.98
CA LEU A 85 -6.08 4.30 31.42
C LEU A 85 -4.78 4.73 32.11
N PRO A 86 -3.59 4.16 31.77
CA PRO A 86 -2.33 4.65 32.33
C PRO A 86 -2.05 6.09 31.95
N ILE A 87 -2.31 6.48 30.69
CA ILE A 87 -2.13 7.84 30.16
C ILE A 87 -3.04 8.82 30.91
N LEU A 88 -4.33 8.45 31.07
CA LEU A 88 -5.31 9.26 31.80
C LEU A 88 -4.92 9.42 33.29
N ARG A 89 -4.43 8.37 33.93
CA ARG A 89 -3.97 8.44 35.34
C ARG A 89 -2.75 9.34 35.52
N ASN A 90 -1.86 9.36 34.52
CA ASN A 90 -0.68 10.23 34.50
C ASN A 90 -1.02 11.70 34.12
N ARG A 91 -2.29 12.00 33.81
CA ARG A 91 -2.74 13.32 33.34
C ARG A 91 -2.06 13.77 32.06
N GLU A 92 -1.80 12.82 31.17
CA GLU A 92 -1.26 13.07 29.85
C GLU A 92 -2.39 13.18 28.83
N SER A 93 -2.16 13.93 27.74
CA SER A 93 -3.08 13.99 26.60
C SER A 93 -2.76 12.89 25.60
N PHE A 94 -3.77 12.41 24.89
CA PHE A 94 -3.59 11.54 23.73
C PHE A 94 -4.56 11.90 22.62
N LYS A 95 -4.22 11.43 21.42
CA LYS A 95 -5.07 11.54 20.24
C LYS A 95 -5.09 10.20 19.52
N VAL A 96 -6.28 9.76 19.09
CA VAL A 96 -6.50 8.52 18.33
C VAL A 96 -7.52 8.78 17.24
N GLU A 97 -7.34 8.12 16.09
CA GLU A 97 -8.35 8.08 15.04
C GLU A 97 -9.02 6.71 15.03
N ARG A 98 -10.33 6.70 14.85
CA ARG A 98 -11.15 5.51 14.83
C ARG A 98 -12.23 5.62 13.76
N VAL A 99 -12.46 4.53 13.03
CA VAL A 99 -13.62 4.41 12.13
C VAL A 99 -14.72 3.64 12.85
N ARG A 100 -15.91 4.25 12.93
CA ARG A 100 -17.09 3.61 13.48
C ARG A 100 -17.65 2.58 12.50
N PRO A 101 -18.46 1.61 12.97
CA PRO A 101 -19.08 0.60 12.12
C PRO A 101 -19.98 1.17 11.01
N ASN A 102 -20.52 2.38 11.20
CA ASN A 102 -21.30 3.10 10.19
C ASN A 102 -20.44 3.85 9.15
N GLY A 103 -19.11 3.70 9.20
CA GLY A 103 -18.15 4.31 8.26
C GLY A 103 -17.68 5.72 8.65
N VAL A 104 -18.24 6.34 9.69
CA VAL A 104 -17.80 7.66 10.16
C VAL A 104 -16.42 7.55 10.80
N ALA A 105 -15.45 8.33 10.32
CA ALA A 105 -14.12 8.42 10.89
C ALA A 105 -14.05 9.54 11.92
N LEU A 106 -13.71 9.21 13.16
CA LEU A 106 -13.58 10.14 14.26
C LEU A 106 -12.12 10.32 14.68
N SER A 107 -11.68 11.55 14.80
CA SER A 107 -10.48 11.92 15.56
C SER A 107 -10.90 12.22 17.00
N ILE A 108 -10.36 11.47 17.95
CA ILE A 108 -10.70 11.55 19.38
C ILE A 108 -9.46 12.03 20.13
N SER A 109 -9.57 13.16 20.82
CA SER A 109 -8.50 13.68 21.66
C SER A 109 -8.97 13.77 23.10
N ALA A 110 -8.17 13.28 24.05
CA ALA A 110 -8.40 13.46 25.48
C ALA A 110 -7.40 14.49 26.02
N VAL A 111 -7.91 15.57 26.61
CA VAL A 111 -7.11 16.68 27.13
C VAL A 111 -7.39 16.85 28.61
N PRO A 112 -6.35 16.85 29.49
CA PRO A 112 -6.56 17.05 30.94
C PRO A 112 -6.98 18.48 31.25
N LEU A 113 -7.91 18.63 32.18
CA LEU A 113 -8.41 19.92 32.63
C LEU A 113 -7.62 20.43 33.85
N PRO A 114 -7.39 21.77 33.98
CA PRO A 114 -6.65 22.35 35.11
C PRO A 114 -7.25 22.03 36.49
N GLY A 115 -8.57 21.94 36.58
CA GLY A 115 -9.33 21.61 37.79
C GLY A 115 -9.42 20.12 38.12
N GLY A 116 -8.82 19.24 37.33
CA GLY A 116 -9.00 17.80 37.39
C GLY A 116 -9.95 17.28 36.30
N GLY A 117 -9.85 15.99 35.98
CA GLY A 117 -10.65 15.37 34.93
C GLY A 117 -10.14 15.64 33.51
N TYR A 118 -11.01 15.37 32.54
CA TYR A 118 -10.69 15.41 31.11
C TYR A 118 -11.81 15.99 30.28
N VAL A 119 -11.45 16.61 29.17
CA VAL A 119 -12.37 16.81 28.03
C VAL A 119 -11.94 15.89 26.89
N TYR A 120 -12.88 15.09 26.43
CA TYR A 120 -12.76 14.34 25.19
C TYR A 120 -13.35 15.17 24.06
N VAL A 121 -12.58 15.36 23.00
CA VAL A 121 -12.98 16.10 21.81
C VAL A 121 -13.10 15.13 20.66
N TYR A 122 -14.28 15.01 20.09
CA TYR A 122 -14.60 14.18 18.96
C TYR A 122 -14.78 15.05 17.71
N HIS A 123 -14.03 14.77 16.68
CA HIS A 123 -14.11 15.48 15.43
C HIS A 123 -14.35 14.49 14.29
N ASP A 124 -15.38 14.74 13.47
CA ASP A 124 -15.61 13.97 12.25
C ASP A 124 -14.55 14.34 11.20
N VAL A 125 -13.71 13.37 10.86
CA VAL A 125 -12.64 13.52 9.88
C VAL A 125 -12.91 12.73 8.61
N SER A 126 -14.13 12.23 8.41
CA SER A 126 -14.50 11.37 7.28
C SER A 126 -14.21 12.04 5.94
N GLU A 127 -14.62 13.30 5.77
CA GLU A 127 -14.38 14.03 4.53
C GLU A 127 -12.89 14.32 4.31
N THR A 128 -12.19 14.76 5.35
CA THR A 128 -10.75 15.02 5.30
C THR A 128 -9.99 13.73 4.92
N ARG A 129 -10.37 12.61 5.52
CA ARG A 129 -9.79 11.29 5.20
C ARG A 129 -10.10 10.87 3.77
N ARG A 130 -11.33 11.05 3.32
CA ARG A 130 -11.73 10.77 1.93
C ARG A 130 -10.95 11.61 0.93
N LEU A 131 -10.80 12.92 1.19
CA LEU A 131 -10.04 13.81 0.30
C LEU A 131 -8.56 13.45 0.26
N ARG A 132 -7.95 13.11 1.41
CA ARG A 132 -6.56 12.62 1.46
C ARG A 132 -6.39 11.33 0.66
N GLU A 133 -7.33 10.40 0.78
CA GLU A 133 -7.27 9.14 0.04
C GLU A 133 -7.45 9.35 -1.46
N LEU A 134 -8.36 10.22 -1.89
CA LEU A 134 -8.52 10.60 -3.29
C LEU A 134 -7.24 11.26 -3.84
N GLN A 135 -6.63 12.17 -3.08
CA GLN A 135 -5.37 12.80 -3.45
C GLN A 135 -4.25 11.76 -3.59
N ARG A 136 -4.14 10.83 -2.63
CA ARG A 136 -3.16 9.74 -2.67
C ARG A 136 -3.35 8.84 -3.88
N ARG A 137 -4.59 8.44 -4.19
CA ARG A 137 -4.91 7.63 -5.38
C ARG A 137 -4.58 8.37 -6.68
N SER A 138 -4.92 9.64 -6.77
CA SER A 138 -4.58 10.47 -7.93
C SER A 138 -3.07 10.62 -8.10
N ALA A 139 -2.34 10.83 -7.02
CA ALA A 139 -0.89 10.91 -7.02
C ALA A 139 -0.24 9.60 -7.50
N LYS A 140 -0.71 8.46 -7.01
CA LYS A 140 -0.25 7.11 -7.42
C LYS A 140 -0.57 6.84 -8.90
N ALA A 141 -1.80 7.13 -9.33
CA ALA A 141 -2.19 6.98 -10.73
C ALA A 141 -1.32 7.81 -11.68
N SER A 142 -0.95 9.02 -11.27
CA SER A 142 -0.04 9.88 -12.04
C SER A 142 1.36 9.26 -12.19
N VAL A 143 1.91 8.66 -11.13
CA VAL A 143 3.19 7.95 -11.16
C VAL A 143 3.15 6.77 -12.12
N ILE A 144 2.09 5.95 -12.05
CA ILE A 144 1.90 4.81 -12.95
C ILE A 144 1.76 5.27 -14.41
N ALA A 145 0.99 6.33 -14.66
CA ALA A 145 0.85 6.88 -16.01
C ALA A 145 2.18 7.40 -16.58
N MET A 146 3.00 8.06 -15.76
CA MET A 146 4.34 8.52 -16.17
C MET A 146 5.25 7.33 -16.53
N ALA A 147 5.24 6.27 -15.75
CA ALA A 147 6.03 5.08 -16.03
C ALA A 147 5.56 4.39 -17.32
N ASN A 148 4.26 4.17 -17.50
CA ASN A 148 3.70 3.55 -18.69
C ASN A 148 4.08 4.33 -19.98
N LEU A 149 4.09 5.67 -19.93
CA LEU A 149 4.51 6.49 -21.05
C LEU A 149 6.01 6.33 -21.35
N ALA A 150 6.84 6.21 -20.34
CA ALA A 150 8.29 6.03 -20.51
C ALA A 150 8.64 4.66 -21.08
N GLU A 151 7.87 3.64 -20.73
CA GLU A 151 8.15 2.24 -21.02
C GLU A 151 7.47 1.71 -22.29
N HIS A 152 6.64 2.53 -22.93
CA HIS A 152 5.95 2.15 -24.17
C HIS A 152 6.89 1.74 -25.33
N ARG A 153 8.19 2.02 -25.20
CA ARG A 153 9.23 1.68 -26.20
C ARG A 153 9.80 0.27 -26.06
N ASP A 154 9.70 -0.32 -24.87
CA ASP A 154 10.18 -1.67 -24.59
C ASP A 154 9.02 -2.48 -24.00
N ALA A 155 8.49 -3.41 -24.79
CA ALA A 155 7.26 -4.13 -24.49
C ALA A 155 7.38 -5.06 -23.25
N ASP A 156 8.60 -5.36 -22.77
CA ASP A 156 8.84 -6.16 -21.55
C ASP A 156 8.86 -5.33 -20.27
N THR A 157 8.97 -3.98 -20.38
CA THR A 157 9.28 -3.11 -19.25
C THR A 157 8.08 -2.75 -18.39
N GLY A 158 6.86 -2.66 -18.94
CA GLY A 158 5.67 -2.30 -18.15
C GLY A 158 5.39 -3.27 -16.99
N ILE A 159 5.67 -4.56 -17.19
CA ILE A 159 5.50 -5.60 -16.16
C ILE A 159 6.66 -5.58 -15.17
N HIS A 160 7.87 -5.32 -15.66
CA HIS A 160 9.09 -5.25 -14.86
C HIS A 160 8.96 -4.23 -13.72
N VAL A 161 8.53 -3.00 -14.01
CA VAL A 161 8.43 -1.96 -12.97
C VAL A 161 7.45 -2.32 -11.85
N LEU A 162 6.34 -3.02 -12.17
CA LEU A 162 5.39 -3.48 -11.17
C LEU A 162 5.96 -4.63 -10.32
N ARG A 163 6.72 -5.57 -10.93
CA ARG A 163 7.41 -6.62 -10.18
C ARG A 163 8.48 -6.04 -9.26
N VAL A 164 9.28 -5.09 -9.74
CA VAL A 164 10.27 -4.38 -8.91
C VAL A 164 9.59 -3.65 -7.76
N ALA A 165 8.52 -2.89 -8.02
CA ALA A 165 7.76 -2.18 -6.98
C ALA A 165 7.27 -3.11 -5.88
N ARG A 166 6.74 -4.28 -6.26
CA ARG A 166 6.29 -5.31 -5.33
C ARG A 166 7.43 -5.85 -4.47
N LEU A 167 8.55 -6.20 -5.09
CA LEU A 167 9.74 -6.70 -4.38
C LEU A 167 10.31 -5.65 -3.41
N VAL A 168 10.32 -4.37 -3.81
CA VAL A 168 10.72 -3.25 -2.96
C VAL A 168 9.80 -3.16 -1.73
N GLY A 169 8.49 -3.17 -1.92
CA GLY A 169 7.52 -3.09 -0.82
C GLY A 169 7.64 -4.27 0.16
N GLN A 170 7.76 -5.50 -0.37
CA GLN A 170 7.92 -6.71 0.44
C GLN A 170 9.24 -6.69 1.24
N THR A 171 10.33 -6.27 0.61
CA THR A 171 11.64 -6.18 1.26
C THR A 171 11.66 -5.12 2.36
N ALA A 172 11.09 -3.93 2.09
CA ALA A 172 10.95 -2.89 3.09
C ALA A 172 10.12 -3.36 4.30
N ARG A 173 9.00 -4.05 4.06
CA ARG A 173 8.18 -4.64 5.12
C ARG A 173 8.94 -5.69 5.92
N LYS A 174 9.69 -6.57 5.27
CA LYS A 174 10.53 -7.55 5.95
C LYS A 174 11.59 -6.88 6.83
N LEU A 175 12.23 -5.83 6.34
CA LEU A 175 13.19 -5.04 7.13
C LEU A 175 12.53 -4.44 8.38
N MET A 176 11.31 -3.91 8.26
CA MET A 176 10.53 -3.40 9.39
C MET A 176 10.23 -4.52 10.41
N MET A 177 9.77 -5.69 9.95
CA MET A 177 9.48 -6.84 10.81
C MET A 177 10.73 -7.35 11.54
N LEU A 178 11.88 -7.35 10.88
CA LEU A 178 13.18 -7.69 11.47
C LEU A 178 13.73 -6.59 12.40
N GLY A 179 13.01 -5.49 12.56
CA GLY A 179 13.40 -4.35 13.39
C GLY A 179 14.63 -3.59 12.86
N LYS A 180 14.91 -3.72 11.55
CA LYS A 180 15.96 -2.96 10.87
C LYS A 180 15.44 -1.59 10.46
N PHE A 181 16.32 -0.59 10.51
CA PHE A 181 16.01 0.79 10.08
C PHE A 181 14.74 1.39 10.72
N ARG A 182 14.45 1.08 11.98
CA ARG A 182 13.22 1.48 12.72
C ARG A 182 12.95 2.98 12.74
N ALA A 183 13.98 3.81 12.59
CA ALA A 183 13.84 5.26 12.53
C ALA A 183 13.38 5.76 11.15
N VAL A 184 13.39 4.91 10.12
CA VAL A 184 13.14 5.29 8.72
C VAL A 184 11.97 4.53 8.14
N ILE A 185 11.83 3.23 8.45
CA ILE A 185 10.81 2.38 7.86
C ILE A 185 9.57 2.36 8.75
N ASP A 186 8.49 2.92 8.21
CA ASP A 186 7.12 2.78 8.66
C ASP A 186 6.24 2.35 7.47
N GLU A 187 4.93 2.20 7.67
CA GLU A 187 4.00 1.80 6.60
C GLU A 187 3.95 2.83 5.46
N GLU A 188 4.11 4.11 5.77
CA GLU A 188 4.15 5.18 4.77
C GLU A 188 5.42 5.10 3.90
N PHE A 189 6.58 4.81 4.52
CA PHE A 189 7.82 4.56 3.78
C PHE A 189 7.67 3.37 2.84
N ILE A 190 7.07 2.26 3.30
CA ILE A 190 6.88 1.04 2.50
C ILE A 190 6.06 1.35 1.25
N GLU A 191 4.93 2.04 1.42
CA GLU A 191 4.08 2.43 0.29
C GLU A 191 4.81 3.36 -0.67
N ARG A 192 5.46 4.39 -0.14
CA ARG A 192 6.20 5.37 -0.96
C ARG A 192 7.34 4.70 -1.72
N ALA A 193 8.11 3.83 -1.09
CA ALA A 193 9.22 3.14 -1.73
C ALA A 193 8.75 2.22 -2.86
N ALA A 194 7.69 1.44 -2.62
CA ALA A 194 7.10 0.58 -3.64
C ALA A 194 6.58 1.40 -4.83
N THR A 195 5.77 2.43 -4.59
CA THR A 195 5.19 3.23 -5.66
C THR A 195 6.25 4.05 -6.40
N ALA A 196 7.19 4.66 -5.69
CA ALA A 196 8.24 5.49 -6.27
C ALA A 196 9.25 4.70 -7.11
N SER A 197 9.49 3.42 -6.76
CA SER A 197 10.41 2.56 -7.53
C SER A 197 9.94 2.27 -8.95
N ILE A 198 8.64 2.44 -9.24
CA ILE A 198 8.09 2.38 -10.61
C ILE A 198 8.80 3.36 -11.55
N LEU A 199 9.33 4.46 -11.02
CA LEU A 199 9.99 5.53 -11.80
C LEU A 199 11.50 5.36 -11.94
N HIS A 200 12.11 4.28 -11.44
CA HIS A 200 13.59 4.15 -11.40
C HIS A 200 14.24 4.35 -12.76
N ASP A 201 13.63 3.84 -13.80
CA ASP A 201 14.12 3.81 -15.18
C ASP A 201 13.50 4.88 -16.11
N ILE A 202 12.68 5.80 -15.62
CA ILE A 202 11.97 6.80 -16.45
C ILE A 202 12.90 7.61 -17.37
N GLY A 203 14.15 7.79 -16.98
CA GLY A 203 15.15 8.49 -17.78
C GLY A 203 15.53 7.80 -19.09
N LYS A 204 15.25 6.51 -19.25
CA LYS A 204 15.46 5.75 -20.49
C LYS A 204 14.66 6.29 -21.66
N ILE A 205 13.61 7.08 -21.40
CA ILE A 205 12.83 7.77 -22.46
C ILE A 205 13.69 8.64 -23.38
N THR A 206 14.82 9.12 -22.91
CA THR A 206 15.75 9.94 -23.70
C THR A 206 16.84 9.15 -24.40
N THR A 207 16.98 7.86 -24.11
CA THR A 207 17.98 7.00 -24.73
C THR A 207 17.57 6.71 -26.18
N PRO A 208 18.46 6.92 -27.17
CA PRO A 208 18.17 6.60 -28.57
C PRO A 208 17.90 5.10 -28.79
N ASP A 209 16.91 4.76 -29.64
CA ASP A 209 16.48 3.37 -29.87
C ASP A 209 17.63 2.46 -30.35
N HIS A 210 18.54 2.95 -31.20
CA HIS A 210 19.67 2.19 -31.69
C HIS A 210 20.68 1.81 -30.60
N ILE A 211 20.63 2.47 -29.42
CA ILE A 211 21.44 2.13 -28.25
C ILE A 211 20.60 1.28 -27.28
N LEU A 212 19.37 1.68 -27.00
CA LEU A 212 18.47 1.00 -26.04
C LEU A 212 18.14 -0.42 -26.49
N LEU A 213 17.86 -0.61 -27.78
CA LEU A 213 17.44 -1.89 -28.36
C LEU A 213 18.62 -2.68 -28.98
N LYS A 214 19.85 -2.26 -28.73
CA LYS A 214 21.04 -2.93 -29.29
C LYS A 214 21.22 -4.32 -28.72
N THR A 215 21.28 -5.33 -29.59
CA THR A 215 21.45 -6.75 -29.22
C THR A 215 22.90 -7.17 -28.98
N GLY A 216 23.87 -6.33 -29.38
CA GLY A 216 25.31 -6.59 -29.23
C GLY A 216 25.93 -5.86 -28.03
N GLU A 217 27.24 -6.01 -27.84
CA GLU A 217 27.96 -5.31 -26.80
C GLU A 217 27.93 -3.78 -27.01
N LEU A 218 27.72 -3.07 -25.90
CA LEU A 218 27.74 -1.61 -25.89
C LEU A 218 29.18 -1.10 -25.87
N SER A 219 29.49 -0.14 -26.71
CA SER A 219 30.74 0.63 -26.61
C SER A 219 30.76 1.43 -25.30
N ALA A 220 31.93 1.94 -24.92
CA ALA A 220 32.09 2.78 -23.73
C ALA A 220 31.18 4.02 -23.76
N THR A 221 31.05 4.66 -24.91
CA THR A 221 30.19 5.84 -25.12
C THR A 221 28.70 5.49 -25.04
N GLU A 222 28.28 4.39 -25.67
CA GLU A 222 26.88 3.93 -25.59
C GLU A 222 26.51 3.55 -24.16
N ARG A 223 27.42 2.89 -23.43
CA ARG A 223 27.24 2.56 -22.01
C ARG A 223 27.07 3.84 -21.17
N GLN A 224 27.89 4.85 -21.41
CA GLN A 224 27.77 6.14 -20.73
C GLN A 224 26.42 6.80 -21.01
N THR A 225 25.96 6.79 -22.29
CA THR A 225 24.65 7.32 -22.67
C THR A 225 23.50 6.60 -21.93
N ILE A 226 23.58 5.28 -21.77
CA ILE A 226 22.58 4.55 -20.97
C ILE A 226 22.65 4.94 -19.51
N GLN A 227 23.86 5.06 -18.92
CA GLN A 227 24.02 5.44 -17.52
C GLN A 227 23.41 6.80 -17.16
N GLU A 228 23.34 7.72 -18.13
CA GLU A 228 22.71 9.03 -17.97
C GLU A 228 21.21 8.95 -17.60
N HIS A 229 20.52 7.79 -17.83
CA HIS A 229 19.12 7.65 -17.46
C HIS A 229 18.87 7.95 -15.99
N THR A 230 19.83 7.67 -15.10
CA THR A 230 19.72 7.91 -13.67
C THR A 230 19.59 9.39 -13.33
N THR A 231 20.49 10.20 -13.87
CA THR A 231 20.51 11.66 -13.67
C THR A 231 19.39 12.37 -14.43
N ILE A 232 19.09 11.92 -15.64
CA ILE A 232 17.99 12.44 -16.45
C ILE A 232 16.66 12.10 -15.80
N GLY A 233 16.46 10.85 -15.34
CA GLY A 233 15.26 10.42 -14.66
C GLY A 233 14.99 11.24 -13.41
N ALA A 234 15.98 11.40 -12.55
CA ALA A 234 15.86 12.23 -11.35
C ALA A 234 15.51 13.71 -11.70
N ARG A 235 16.07 14.25 -12.77
CA ARG A 235 15.75 15.61 -13.26
C ARG A 235 14.31 15.69 -13.77
N LEU A 236 13.86 14.73 -14.57
CA LEU A 236 12.49 14.70 -15.12
C LEU A 236 11.45 14.61 -14.00
N ILE A 237 11.69 13.75 -13.00
CA ILE A 237 10.80 13.60 -11.85
C ILE A 237 10.72 14.90 -11.03
N ARG A 238 11.87 15.54 -10.76
CA ARG A 238 11.90 16.84 -10.06
C ARG A 238 11.18 17.94 -10.85
N GLN A 239 11.27 17.92 -12.16
CA GLN A 239 10.56 18.86 -13.03
C GLN A 239 9.04 18.60 -13.01
N ALA A 240 8.61 17.34 -13.05
CA ALA A 240 7.22 16.96 -12.89
C ALA A 240 6.65 17.44 -11.54
N LYS A 241 7.41 17.31 -10.44
CA LYS A 241 7.03 17.84 -9.13
C LYS A 241 6.71 19.32 -9.13
N LEU A 242 7.46 20.14 -9.87
CA LEU A 242 7.21 21.57 -9.97
C LEU A 242 5.84 21.88 -10.61
N THR A 243 5.36 21.00 -11.50
CA THR A 243 4.09 21.17 -12.20
C THR A 243 2.91 20.54 -11.43
N MET A 244 3.12 19.38 -10.84
CA MET A 244 2.09 18.59 -10.17
C MET A 244 1.88 18.98 -8.69
N GLY A 245 2.80 19.76 -8.11
CA GLY A 245 2.77 20.15 -6.71
C GLY A 245 3.23 19.02 -5.77
N ASP A 246 2.68 19.03 -4.56
CA ASP A 246 3.08 18.10 -3.50
C ASP A 246 2.54 16.68 -3.77
N ASN A 247 3.41 15.86 -4.34
CA ASN A 247 3.16 14.44 -4.59
C ASN A 247 4.17 13.61 -3.76
N PRO A 248 3.72 12.79 -2.81
CA PRO A 248 4.60 12.11 -1.85
C PRO A 248 5.56 11.10 -2.46
N TYR A 249 5.31 10.68 -3.71
CA TYR A 249 6.12 9.66 -4.40
C TYR A 249 7.27 10.26 -5.21
N LEU A 250 7.17 11.52 -5.65
CA LEU A 250 8.12 12.09 -6.61
C LEU A 250 9.51 12.36 -6.00
N ASP A 251 9.58 12.79 -4.73
CA ASP A 251 10.88 13.01 -4.08
C ASP A 251 11.64 11.69 -3.95
N MET A 252 11.00 10.67 -3.41
CA MET A 252 11.61 9.34 -3.29
C MET A 252 11.88 8.71 -4.65
N GLY A 253 11.01 8.93 -5.65
CA GLY A 253 11.22 8.49 -7.03
C GLY A 253 12.46 9.09 -7.65
N ALA A 254 12.72 10.40 -7.43
CA ALA A 254 13.94 11.06 -7.90
C ALA A 254 15.20 10.54 -7.19
N GLU A 255 15.11 10.21 -5.90
CA GLU A 255 16.21 9.56 -5.16
C GLU A 255 16.49 8.16 -5.69
N ILE A 256 15.46 7.35 -5.89
CA ILE A 256 15.60 5.98 -6.43
C ILE A 256 16.18 6.04 -7.84
N ALA A 257 15.62 6.86 -8.74
CA ALA A 257 16.14 7.01 -10.10
C ALA A 257 17.63 7.37 -10.11
N LEU A 258 18.06 8.21 -9.19
CA LEU A 258 19.45 8.65 -9.10
C LEU A 258 20.38 7.60 -8.51
N THR A 259 19.88 6.70 -7.62
CA THR A 259 20.74 5.87 -6.75
C THR A 259 20.62 4.37 -6.94
N HIS A 260 19.67 3.88 -7.75
CA HIS A 260 19.43 2.43 -7.90
C HIS A 260 20.55 1.69 -8.62
N HIS A 261 21.51 2.38 -9.23
CA HIS A 261 22.72 1.82 -9.79
C HIS A 261 23.99 2.16 -8.98
N GLU A 262 23.85 2.80 -7.83
CA GLU A 262 24.95 2.93 -6.89
C GLU A 262 25.23 1.58 -6.22
N TRP A 263 26.50 1.30 -5.95
CA TRP A 263 26.93 0.10 -5.28
C TRP A 263 27.30 0.38 -3.83
N PHE A 264 27.00 -0.54 -2.96
CA PHE A 264 27.22 -0.36 -1.53
C PHE A 264 28.69 -0.06 -1.15
N ASP A 265 29.64 -0.52 -1.96
CA ASP A 265 31.07 -0.26 -1.82
C ASP A 265 31.57 1.02 -2.53
N GLY A 266 30.69 1.77 -3.19
CA GLY A 266 31.01 2.98 -3.97
C GLY A 266 31.48 2.72 -5.41
N GLY A 267 31.44 1.47 -5.88
CA GLY A 267 31.80 1.11 -7.26
C GLY A 267 30.71 1.37 -8.31
N GLY A 268 29.57 1.93 -7.90
CA GLY A 268 28.40 2.20 -8.73
C GLY A 268 28.47 3.55 -9.48
N TYR A 269 27.34 3.95 -10.02
CA TYR A 269 27.17 5.23 -10.72
C TYR A 269 25.79 5.85 -10.39
N PRO A 270 25.57 7.16 -10.59
CA PRO A 270 26.42 8.16 -11.26
C PRO A 270 27.40 8.91 -10.34
N HIS A 271 27.25 8.81 -9.01
CA HIS A 271 27.99 9.64 -8.06
C HIS A 271 29.01 8.86 -7.23
N SER A 272 29.08 7.54 -7.39
CA SER A 272 29.93 6.64 -6.59
C SER A 272 29.69 6.76 -5.09
N LEU A 273 28.40 6.87 -4.70
CA LEU A 273 27.98 6.89 -3.30
C LEU A 273 28.22 5.54 -2.65
N ALA A 274 28.55 5.53 -1.35
CA ALA A 274 28.84 4.33 -0.62
C ALA A 274 27.99 4.18 0.65
N GLY A 275 27.63 2.96 1.00
CA GLY A 275 26.97 2.63 2.25
C GLY A 275 25.67 3.42 2.48
N ALA A 276 25.62 4.17 3.58
CA ALA A 276 24.46 4.95 4.01
C ALA A 276 24.27 6.27 3.23
N GLU A 277 25.22 6.68 2.40
CA GLU A 277 25.05 7.82 1.49
C GLU A 277 24.04 7.51 0.40
N ILE A 278 23.89 6.22 0.04
CA ILE A 278 22.84 5.75 -0.86
C ILE A 278 21.52 5.72 -0.08
N SER A 279 20.46 6.30 -0.64
CA SER A 279 19.14 6.26 -0.01
C SER A 279 18.71 4.82 0.27
N LEU A 280 18.00 4.58 1.39
CA LEU A 280 17.55 3.23 1.72
C LEU A 280 16.63 2.67 0.64
N ALA A 281 15.74 3.50 0.08
CA ALA A 281 14.85 3.12 -1.01
C ALA A 281 15.65 2.72 -2.27
N GLY A 282 16.73 3.44 -2.59
CA GLY A 282 17.64 3.08 -3.68
C GLY A 282 18.33 1.74 -3.45
N ARG A 283 18.88 1.50 -2.24
CA ARG A 283 19.50 0.21 -1.87
C ARG A 283 18.55 -0.96 -2.01
N ILE A 284 17.28 -0.79 -1.60
CA ILE A 284 16.25 -1.83 -1.73
C ILE A 284 15.91 -2.04 -3.22
N CYS A 285 15.74 -0.95 -3.98
CA CYS A 285 15.41 -1.00 -5.41
C CYS A 285 16.52 -1.73 -6.21
N THR A 286 17.80 -1.46 -5.92
CA THR A 286 18.94 -2.12 -6.60
C THR A 286 18.86 -3.65 -6.51
N VAL A 287 18.52 -4.20 -5.35
CA VAL A 287 18.40 -5.65 -5.15
C VAL A 287 17.21 -6.20 -5.93
N ALA A 288 16.06 -5.51 -5.86
CA ALA A 288 14.84 -5.92 -6.53
C ALA A 288 14.96 -5.88 -8.06
N ASP A 289 15.55 -4.81 -8.61
CA ASP A 289 15.78 -4.63 -10.03
C ASP A 289 16.73 -5.72 -10.59
N VAL A 290 17.87 -5.95 -9.95
CA VAL A 290 18.83 -6.99 -10.39
C VAL A 290 18.20 -8.37 -10.31
N PHE A 291 17.43 -8.68 -9.25
CA PHE A 291 16.75 -9.96 -9.15
C PHE A 291 15.75 -10.15 -10.29
N ASP A 292 14.90 -9.16 -10.55
CA ASP A 292 13.93 -9.21 -11.64
C ASP A 292 14.61 -9.34 -13.01
N ALA A 293 15.66 -8.57 -13.26
CA ALA A 293 16.44 -8.64 -14.49
C ALA A 293 17.12 -10.00 -14.71
N LEU A 294 17.42 -10.75 -13.64
CA LEU A 294 18.00 -12.10 -13.74
C LEU A 294 16.94 -13.18 -13.98
N THR A 295 15.76 -13.05 -13.37
CA THR A 295 14.71 -14.06 -13.34
C THR A 295 13.65 -13.88 -14.43
N SER A 296 13.56 -12.72 -15.06
CA SER A 296 12.60 -12.45 -16.13
C SER A 296 13.10 -12.91 -17.49
N HIS A 297 12.16 -13.30 -18.35
CA HIS A 297 12.44 -13.66 -19.74
C HIS A 297 12.87 -12.41 -20.52
N ARG A 298 13.97 -12.51 -21.24
CA ARG A 298 14.43 -11.49 -22.19
C ARG A 298 14.71 -12.16 -23.53
N PRO A 299 14.48 -11.47 -24.67
CA PRO A 299 14.62 -12.09 -26.01
C PRO A 299 15.94 -12.80 -26.27
N TYR A 300 16.99 -12.45 -25.50
CA TYR A 300 18.35 -12.93 -25.70
C TYR A 300 18.93 -13.74 -24.54
N LYS A 301 18.14 -14.05 -23.49
CA LYS A 301 18.65 -14.69 -22.29
C LYS A 301 17.61 -15.62 -21.66
N THR A 302 18.02 -16.87 -21.40
CA THR A 302 17.22 -17.79 -20.59
C THR A 302 17.13 -17.24 -19.14
N PRO A 303 15.93 -17.15 -18.55
CA PRO A 303 15.75 -16.73 -17.17
C PRO A 303 16.53 -17.62 -16.20
N TRP A 304 17.11 -17.03 -15.20
CA TRP A 304 17.69 -17.77 -14.08
C TRP A 304 16.59 -18.25 -13.15
N THR A 305 16.83 -19.36 -12.46
CA THR A 305 15.97 -19.76 -11.34
C THR A 305 16.11 -18.74 -10.19
N ALA A 306 15.08 -18.62 -9.37
CA ALA A 306 15.13 -17.76 -8.20
C ALA A 306 16.36 -18.09 -7.31
N GLN A 307 16.68 -19.37 -7.15
CA GLN A 307 17.83 -19.81 -6.38
C GLN A 307 19.17 -19.35 -6.97
N GLN A 308 19.34 -19.42 -8.32
CA GLN A 308 20.53 -18.92 -9.00
C GLN A 308 20.69 -17.41 -8.83
N ALA A 309 19.59 -16.66 -8.97
CA ALA A 309 19.58 -15.22 -8.79
C ALA A 309 19.90 -14.82 -7.33
N LEU A 310 19.30 -15.51 -6.36
CA LEU A 310 19.60 -15.29 -4.94
C LEU A 310 21.06 -15.58 -4.60
N HIS A 311 21.63 -16.67 -5.14
CA HIS A 311 23.05 -16.98 -4.94
C HIS A 311 23.94 -15.84 -5.44
N ARG A 312 23.66 -15.33 -6.63
CA ARG A 312 24.40 -14.19 -7.21
C ARG A 312 24.29 -12.93 -6.37
N ILE A 313 23.08 -12.63 -5.85
CA ILE A 313 22.86 -11.46 -4.97
C ILE A 313 23.63 -11.62 -3.66
N GLN A 314 23.63 -12.81 -3.07
CA GLN A 314 24.39 -13.12 -1.85
C GLN A 314 25.90 -13.00 -2.05
N GLU A 315 26.46 -13.48 -3.19
CA GLU A 315 27.87 -13.30 -3.53
C GLU A 315 28.30 -11.82 -3.59
N LYS A 316 27.36 -10.93 -3.96
CA LYS A 316 27.60 -9.50 -4.10
C LYS A 316 27.20 -8.67 -2.87
N SER A 317 26.80 -9.34 -1.79
CA SER A 317 26.49 -8.70 -0.51
C SER A 317 27.75 -8.00 0.05
N GLY A 318 27.60 -6.75 0.47
CA GLY A 318 28.70 -5.91 0.97
C GLY A 318 29.52 -5.23 -0.13
N SER A 319 29.38 -5.63 -1.40
CA SER A 319 30.00 -4.93 -2.53
C SER A 319 28.95 -4.15 -3.33
N GLN A 320 28.14 -4.83 -4.10
CA GLN A 320 27.05 -4.18 -4.88
C GLN A 320 25.83 -3.89 -4.00
N PHE A 321 25.50 -4.78 -3.07
CA PHE A 321 24.25 -4.74 -2.31
C PHE A 321 24.49 -4.54 -0.81
N ASP A 322 23.57 -3.81 -0.17
CA ASP A 322 23.53 -3.68 1.30
C ASP A 322 23.26 -5.04 1.95
N PRO A 323 24.15 -5.52 2.85
CA PRO A 323 23.97 -6.82 3.51
C PRO A 323 22.67 -6.98 4.28
N ALA A 324 22.16 -5.89 4.89
CA ALA A 324 20.90 -5.93 5.63
C ALA A 324 19.70 -6.09 4.68
N VAL A 325 19.75 -5.43 3.52
CA VAL A 325 18.73 -5.56 2.47
C VAL A 325 18.76 -6.95 1.87
N VAL A 326 19.97 -7.48 1.55
CA VAL A 326 20.11 -8.84 1.00
C VAL A 326 19.53 -9.88 1.96
N ALA A 327 19.83 -9.79 3.27
CA ALA A 327 19.29 -10.73 4.25
C ALA A 327 17.76 -10.75 4.28
N ALA A 328 17.12 -9.56 4.28
CA ALA A 328 15.67 -9.44 4.25
C ALA A 328 15.08 -9.94 2.92
N PHE A 329 15.71 -9.63 1.80
CA PHE A 329 15.27 -10.04 0.46
C PHE A 329 15.27 -11.56 0.30
N VAL A 330 16.33 -12.24 0.76
CA VAL A 330 16.41 -13.71 0.73
C VAL A 330 15.25 -14.34 1.51
N GLU A 331 14.90 -13.79 2.67
CA GLU A 331 13.74 -14.27 3.44
C GLU A 331 12.42 -14.07 2.67
N VAL A 332 12.23 -12.89 2.04
CA VAL A 332 11.05 -12.61 1.21
C VAL A 332 10.87 -13.67 0.10
N ILE A 333 11.93 -13.96 -0.65
CA ILE A 333 11.83 -14.93 -1.76
C ILE A 333 11.57 -16.35 -1.24
N LYS A 334 12.20 -16.76 -0.13
CA LYS A 334 11.95 -18.08 0.48
C LYS A 334 10.50 -18.21 0.98
N GLU A 335 9.97 -17.18 1.60
CA GLU A 335 8.58 -17.17 2.07
C GLU A 335 7.60 -17.27 0.89
N ARG A 336 7.87 -16.63 -0.23
CA ARG A 336 7.07 -16.76 -1.46
C ARG A 336 7.04 -18.19 -1.98
N GLU A 337 8.15 -18.91 -1.96
CA GLU A 337 8.22 -20.32 -2.40
C GLU A 337 7.41 -21.25 -1.48
N THR A 338 7.25 -20.90 -0.18
CA THR A 338 6.56 -21.73 0.81
C THR A 338 5.08 -21.40 1.01
N ALA A 339 4.64 -20.17 0.70
CA ALA A 339 3.28 -19.67 0.97
C ALA A 339 2.32 -19.85 -0.22
N CYS A 340 2.54 -20.82 -1.08
CA CYS A 340 1.80 -20.98 -2.31
C CYS A 340 0.41 -21.62 -2.07
N LEU A 341 -0.67 -20.81 -2.05
CA LEU A 341 -2.05 -21.28 -2.03
C LEU A 341 -2.50 -21.90 -3.37
N PHE A 342 -1.95 -21.38 -4.47
CA PHE A 342 -2.32 -21.70 -5.83
C PHE A 342 -1.05 -21.63 -6.71
N PRO A 343 -0.36 -22.77 -6.96
CA PRO A 343 0.83 -22.79 -7.79
C PRO A 343 0.50 -22.66 -9.28
N TRP A 344 1.43 -22.10 -10.05
CA TRP A 344 1.39 -22.21 -11.51
C TRP A 344 1.48 -23.68 -11.95
N ASP A 345 0.66 -24.04 -12.93
CA ASP A 345 0.72 -25.34 -13.63
C ASP A 345 0.95 -25.05 -15.12
N ASP A 346 1.83 -25.81 -15.77
CA ASP A 346 2.11 -25.63 -17.19
C ASP A 346 0.88 -25.87 -18.09
N ALA A 347 -0.14 -26.56 -17.58
CA ALA A 347 -1.44 -26.69 -18.24
C ALA A 347 -2.21 -25.35 -18.33
N MET A 348 -1.83 -24.33 -17.56
CA MET A 348 -2.37 -22.98 -17.61
C MET A 348 -1.81 -22.16 -18.78
N SER A 349 -0.72 -22.61 -19.41
CA SER A 349 -0.11 -21.88 -20.51
C SER A 349 -1.07 -21.74 -21.69
N VAL A 350 -1.24 -20.52 -22.17
CA VAL A 350 -1.98 -20.19 -23.39
C VAL A 350 -1.06 -20.17 -24.63
N GLY A 351 0.20 -20.58 -24.47
CA GLY A 351 1.19 -20.63 -25.56
C GLY A 351 1.80 -19.28 -25.92
N ASN A 352 1.47 -18.24 -25.21
CA ASN A 352 2.10 -16.91 -25.32
C ASN A 352 2.90 -16.62 -24.05
N PRO A 353 4.26 -16.55 -24.12
CA PRO A 353 5.10 -16.36 -22.94
C PRO A 353 4.81 -15.10 -22.14
N ARG A 354 4.31 -14.03 -22.80
CA ARG A 354 3.97 -12.77 -22.12
C ARG A 354 2.69 -12.90 -21.31
N ILE A 355 1.65 -13.52 -21.86
CA ILE A 355 0.40 -13.77 -21.14
C ILE A 355 0.66 -14.75 -20.00
N ASP A 356 1.41 -15.82 -20.24
CA ASP A 356 1.77 -16.80 -19.21
C ASP A 356 2.50 -16.15 -18.03
N GLU A 357 3.41 -15.21 -18.30
CA GLU A 357 4.08 -14.44 -17.26
C GLU A 357 3.12 -13.53 -16.50
N GLN A 358 2.18 -12.88 -17.21
CA GLN A 358 1.16 -12.05 -16.60
C GLN A 358 0.22 -12.88 -15.71
N HIS A 359 -0.17 -14.07 -16.12
CA HIS A 359 -0.95 -15.00 -15.31
C HIS A 359 -0.21 -15.40 -14.03
N ARG A 360 1.10 -15.69 -14.12
CA ARG A 360 1.92 -15.99 -12.94
C ARG A 360 1.91 -14.84 -11.93
N ILE A 361 1.94 -13.60 -12.40
CA ILE A 361 1.92 -12.44 -11.51
C ILE A 361 0.55 -12.28 -10.85
N LEU A 362 -0.56 -12.48 -11.57
CA LEU A 362 -1.90 -12.48 -10.98
C LEU A 362 -2.03 -13.56 -9.89
N ILE A 363 -1.59 -14.79 -10.19
CA ILE A 363 -1.57 -15.90 -9.25
C ILE A 363 -0.73 -15.56 -8.02
N ASP A 364 0.46 -15.01 -8.21
CA ASP A 364 1.34 -14.58 -7.14
C ASP A 364 0.71 -13.48 -6.27
N THR A 365 -0.03 -12.54 -6.87
CA THR A 365 -0.69 -11.46 -6.13
C THR A 365 -1.81 -12.02 -5.24
N VAL A 366 -2.59 -12.99 -5.74
CA VAL A 366 -3.61 -13.68 -4.94
C VAL A 366 -2.98 -14.54 -3.83
N ASN A 367 -1.87 -15.22 -4.11
CA ASN A 367 -1.11 -15.97 -3.10
C ASN A 367 -0.61 -15.08 -1.96
N GLN A 368 -0.17 -13.85 -2.27
CA GLN A 368 0.25 -12.87 -1.27
C GLN A 368 -0.92 -12.39 -0.41
N LEU A 369 -2.07 -12.13 -1.03
CA LEU A 369 -3.27 -11.73 -0.31
C LEU A 369 -3.66 -12.80 0.73
N ALA A 370 -3.54 -14.07 0.38
CA ALA A 370 -3.76 -15.19 1.30
C ALA A 370 -2.76 -15.19 2.47
N GLY A 371 -1.48 -14.92 2.19
CA GLY A 371 -0.43 -14.88 3.22
C GLY A 371 -0.59 -13.73 4.22
N VAL A 372 -1.06 -12.56 3.76
CA VAL A 372 -1.22 -11.35 4.59
C VAL A 372 -2.55 -11.34 5.35
N GLY A 373 -3.59 -12.00 4.85
CA GLY A 373 -4.90 -12.07 5.50
C GLY A 373 -4.85 -12.62 6.93
N SER A 374 -3.88 -13.48 7.24
CA SER A 374 -3.63 -14.01 8.58
C SER A 374 -2.97 -13.01 9.55
N LEU A 375 -2.32 -11.94 9.05
CA LEU A 375 -1.47 -11.04 9.84
C LEU A 375 -2.20 -9.80 10.39
N HIS A 376 -3.51 -9.68 10.22
CA HIS A 376 -4.30 -8.55 10.73
C HIS A 376 -3.86 -7.16 10.24
N ASN A 377 -3.18 -7.08 9.10
CA ASN A 377 -2.67 -5.83 8.55
C ASN A 377 -3.58 -5.31 7.41
N HIS A 378 -4.57 -4.47 7.77
CA HIS A 378 -5.52 -3.85 6.83
C HIS A 378 -4.85 -3.08 5.69
N TYR A 379 -3.77 -2.38 6.01
CA TYR A 379 -3.06 -1.56 5.04
C TYR A 379 -2.37 -2.42 3.97
N ALA A 380 -1.69 -3.49 4.40
CA ALA A 380 -1.05 -4.41 3.47
C ALA A 380 -2.05 -5.12 2.55
N VAL A 381 -3.21 -5.50 3.09
CA VAL A 381 -4.29 -6.09 2.30
C VAL A 381 -4.82 -5.09 1.27
N ALA A 382 -5.12 -3.86 1.68
CA ALA A 382 -5.59 -2.81 0.76
C ALA A 382 -4.58 -2.54 -0.37
N MET A 383 -3.28 -2.51 -0.06
CA MET A 383 -2.23 -2.34 -1.06
C MET A 383 -2.18 -3.48 -2.08
N ILE A 384 -2.33 -4.74 -1.61
CA ILE A 384 -2.31 -5.90 -2.52
C ILE A 384 -3.56 -5.91 -3.41
N ILE A 385 -4.71 -5.50 -2.88
CA ILE A 385 -5.94 -5.37 -3.67
C ILE A 385 -5.78 -4.26 -4.74
N ASP A 386 -5.22 -3.11 -4.37
CA ASP A 386 -4.91 -2.05 -5.33
C ASP A 386 -3.92 -2.52 -6.41
N GLU A 387 -2.91 -3.30 -6.03
CA GLU A 387 -1.95 -3.91 -6.96
C GLU A 387 -2.65 -4.89 -7.91
N LEU A 388 -3.53 -5.74 -7.37
CA LEU A 388 -4.33 -6.68 -8.15
C LEU A 388 -5.18 -5.96 -9.21
N LEU A 389 -5.85 -4.87 -8.82
CA LEU A 389 -6.68 -4.06 -9.74
C LEU A 389 -5.85 -3.43 -10.86
N VAL A 390 -4.73 -2.80 -10.52
CA VAL A 390 -3.84 -2.17 -11.51
C VAL A 390 -3.30 -3.22 -12.47
N TYR A 391 -2.89 -4.37 -11.93
CA TYR A 391 -2.29 -5.41 -12.75
C TYR A 391 -3.33 -6.15 -13.60
N ALA A 392 -4.51 -6.43 -13.06
CA ALA A 392 -5.62 -7.01 -13.83
C ALA A 392 -6.03 -6.10 -14.99
N ALA A 393 -6.16 -4.80 -14.76
CA ALA A 393 -6.47 -3.84 -15.83
C ALA A 393 -5.40 -3.84 -16.95
N PHE A 394 -4.12 -3.90 -16.57
CA PHE A 394 -3.01 -3.98 -17.52
C PHE A 394 -3.03 -5.30 -18.33
N HIS A 395 -3.22 -6.42 -17.64
CA HIS A 395 -3.30 -7.74 -18.26
C HIS A 395 -4.47 -7.84 -19.23
N PHE A 396 -5.66 -7.45 -18.79
CA PHE A 396 -6.88 -7.50 -19.61
C PHE A 396 -6.79 -6.61 -20.85
N ASP A 397 -6.23 -5.40 -20.74
CA ASP A 397 -5.99 -4.53 -21.89
C ASP A 397 -5.04 -5.18 -22.92
N PHE A 398 -3.98 -5.84 -22.44
CA PHE A 398 -3.04 -6.54 -23.32
C PHE A 398 -3.69 -7.74 -24.01
N GLU A 399 -4.43 -8.55 -23.26
CA GLU A 399 -5.11 -9.73 -23.74
C GLU A 399 -6.23 -9.40 -24.72
N GLU A 400 -7.04 -8.37 -24.42
CA GLU A 400 -8.09 -7.86 -25.29
C GLU A 400 -7.54 -7.35 -26.62
N LYS A 401 -6.41 -6.63 -26.61
CA LYS A 401 -5.74 -6.21 -27.85
C LYS A 401 -5.26 -7.40 -28.68
N LEU A 402 -4.74 -8.43 -28.01
CA LEU A 402 -4.27 -9.63 -28.69
C LEU A 402 -5.44 -10.42 -29.30
N MET A 403 -6.51 -10.64 -28.54
CA MET A 403 -7.73 -11.29 -29.04
C MET A 403 -8.37 -10.52 -30.20
N SER A 404 -8.44 -9.19 -30.10
CA SER A 404 -8.94 -8.34 -31.17
C SER A 404 -8.08 -8.45 -32.44
N SER A 405 -6.74 -8.50 -32.28
CA SER A 405 -5.82 -8.66 -33.40
C SER A 405 -5.89 -10.07 -34.04
N ALA A 406 -6.39 -11.04 -33.30
CA ALA A 406 -6.57 -12.43 -33.73
C ALA A 406 -7.97 -12.73 -34.26
N ASP A 407 -8.87 -11.73 -34.35
CA ASP A 407 -10.28 -11.88 -34.72
C ASP A 407 -11.00 -12.97 -33.91
N PHE A 408 -10.78 -12.99 -32.58
CA PHE A 408 -11.38 -13.99 -31.70
C PHE A 408 -12.92 -13.84 -31.65
N PRO A 409 -13.70 -14.88 -31.99
CA PRO A 409 -15.16 -14.75 -32.19
C PRO A 409 -15.95 -14.44 -30.91
N HIS A 410 -15.40 -14.75 -29.73
CA HIS A 410 -16.04 -14.56 -28.43
C HIS A 410 -15.47 -13.38 -27.64
N PHE A 411 -14.87 -12.40 -28.32
CA PHE A 411 -14.22 -11.25 -27.72
C PHE A 411 -15.13 -10.49 -26.74
N ASP A 412 -16.35 -10.16 -27.17
CA ASP A 412 -17.30 -9.37 -26.35
C ASP A 412 -17.74 -10.11 -25.07
N GLU A 413 -17.81 -11.44 -25.12
CA GLU A 413 -18.13 -12.27 -23.96
C GLU A 413 -16.97 -12.26 -22.96
N HIS A 414 -15.75 -12.45 -23.44
CA HIS A 414 -14.54 -12.46 -22.65
C HIS A 414 -14.28 -11.10 -21.98
N GLN A 415 -14.41 -10.00 -22.74
CA GLN A 415 -14.28 -8.63 -22.21
C GLN A 415 -15.29 -8.34 -21.08
N ARG A 416 -16.52 -8.84 -21.18
CA ARG A 416 -17.49 -8.68 -20.08
C ARG A 416 -17.05 -9.39 -18.80
N MET A 417 -16.45 -10.57 -18.89
CA MET A 417 -15.91 -11.27 -17.71
C MET A 417 -14.79 -10.48 -17.03
N HIS A 418 -13.91 -9.84 -17.80
CA HIS A 418 -12.90 -8.93 -17.27
C HIS A 418 -13.52 -7.76 -16.51
N GLN A 419 -14.51 -7.11 -17.11
CA GLN A 419 -15.21 -5.97 -16.50
C GLN A 419 -15.96 -6.37 -15.22
N GLU A 420 -16.54 -7.56 -15.19
CA GLU A 420 -17.22 -8.08 -13.99
C GLU A 420 -16.23 -8.37 -12.87
N PHE A 421 -15.06 -8.94 -13.19
CA PHE A 421 -14.00 -9.17 -12.21
C PHE A 421 -13.47 -7.86 -11.60
N VAL A 422 -13.11 -6.90 -12.45
CA VAL A 422 -12.61 -5.59 -11.98
C VAL A 422 -13.63 -4.93 -11.06
N ARG A 423 -14.90 -4.89 -11.46
CA ARG A 423 -15.99 -4.31 -10.68
C ARG A 423 -16.15 -5.00 -9.32
N TRP A 424 -16.11 -6.33 -9.32
CA TRP A 424 -16.21 -7.11 -8.09
C TRP A 424 -15.05 -6.82 -7.13
N VAL A 425 -13.81 -6.73 -7.64
CA VAL A 425 -12.63 -6.42 -6.80
C VAL A 425 -12.68 -4.98 -6.30
N GLU A 426 -13.20 -4.03 -7.12
CA GLU A 426 -13.41 -2.63 -6.70
C GLU A 426 -14.44 -2.52 -5.58
N ASP A 427 -15.59 -3.16 -5.73
CA ASP A 427 -16.65 -3.21 -4.71
C ASP A 427 -16.09 -3.81 -3.40
N PHE A 428 -15.37 -4.93 -3.52
CA PHE A 428 -14.73 -5.57 -2.37
C PHE A 428 -13.70 -4.65 -1.69
N ARG A 429 -12.85 -3.95 -2.46
CA ARG A 429 -11.88 -2.99 -1.94
C ARG A 429 -12.57 -1.87 -1.15
N ASP A 430 -13.65 -1.32 -1.71
CA ASP A 430 -14.38 -0.22 -1.10
C ASP A 430 -15.07 -0.66 0.20
N ASP A 431 -15.66 -1.84 0.23
CA ASP A 431 -16.20 -2.47 1.44
C ASP A 431 -15.11 -2.76 2.48
N PHE A 432 -13.95 -3.26 2.05
CA PHE A 432 -12.82 -3.54 2.94
C PHE A 432 -12.27 -2.26 3.60
N ILE A 433 -12.15 -1.18 2.85
CA ILE A 433 -11.72 0.13 3.37
C ILE A 433 -12.76 0.72 4.32
N ALA A 434 -14.06 0.57 4.01
CA ALA A 434 -15.14 1.11 4.81
C ALA A 434 -15.36 0.33 6.13
N TYR A 435 -15.34 -0.99 6.09
CA TYR A 435 -15.81 -1.85 7.18
C TYR A 435 -14.71 -2.69 7.85
N GLY A 436 -13.49 -2.70 7.32
CA GLY A 436 -12.36 -3.40 7.92
C GLY A 436 -12.42 -4.92 7.84
N LYS A 437 -11.82 -5.60 8.83
CA LYS A 437 -11.54 -7.06 8.86
C LYS A 437 -12.70 -8.01 8.56
N LYS A 438 -13.96 -7.59 8.71
CA LYS A 438 -15.12 -8.47 8.43
C LYS A 438 -15.23 -8.84 6.95
N ALA A 439 -14.54 -8.12 6.07
CA ALA A 439 -14.62 -8.31 4.62
C ALA A 439 -13.62 -9.34 4.07
N LEU A 440 -12.41 -9.48 4.68
CA LEU A 440 -11.41 -10.43 4.19
C LEU A 440 -11.55 -11.80 4.87
N GLY A 441 -12.53 -12.58 4.41
CA GLY A 441 -12.71 -13.95 4.87
C GLY A 441 -12.27 -14.98 3.81
N GLU A 442 -12.22 -16.26 4.21
CA GLU A 442 -12.01 -17.38 3.27
C GLU A 442 -12.84 -17.28 1.97
N PRO A 443 -14.11 -16.80 1.99
CA PRO A 443 -14.91 -16.70 0.78
C PRO A 443 -14.31 -15.80 -0.31
N VAL A 444 -13.61 -14.71 0.05
CA VAL A 444 -13.00 -13.78 -0.91
C VAL A 444 -11.79 -14.39 -1.58
N LEU A 445 -10.91 -14.99 -0.78
CA LEU A 445 -9.74 -15.71 -1.30
C LEU A 445 -10.12 -16.89 -2.17
N ALA A 446 -11.17 -17.63 -1.76
CA ALA A 446 -11.73 -18.72 -2.55
C ALA A 446 -12.27 -18.20 -3.89
N PHE A 447 -13.05 -17.10 -3.87
CA PHE A 447 -13.56 -16.49 -5.10
C PHE A 447 -12.43 -16.07 -6.05
N LEU A 448 -11.42 -15.32 -5.57
CA LEU A 448 -10.30 -14.87 -6.40
C LEU A 448 -9.53 -16.05 -7.00
N LYS A 449 -9.27 -17.06 -6.19
CA LYS A 449 -8.61 -18.30 -6.63
C LYS A 449 -9.43 -19.04 -7.68
N ASP A 450 -10.72 -19.26 -7.41
CA ASP A 450 -11.60 -20.05 -8.26
C ASP A 450 -11.86 -19.29 -9.58
N TRP A 451 -12.04 -17.96 -9.52
CA TRP A 451 -12.19 -17.13 -10.70
C TRP A 451 -10.94 -17.16 -11.59
N LEU A 452 -9.75 -16.91 -11.02
CA LEU A 452 -8.49 -16.97 -11.78
C LEU A 452 -8.27 -18.35 -12.38
N LYS A 453 -8.54 -19.41 -11.59
CA LYS A 453 -8.40 -20.76 -12.07
C LYS A 453 -9.31 -21.05 -13.24
N GLN A 454 -10.60 -20.73 -13.12
CA GLN A 454 -11.58 -20.91 -14.18
C GLN A 454 -11.22 -20.09 -15.42
N HIS A 455 -10.86 -18.81 -15.22
CA HIS A 455 -10.53 -17.91 -16.31
C HIS A 455 -9.33 -18.44 -17.11
N ILE A 456 -8.20 -18.71 -16.46
CA ILE A 456 -6.97 -19.15 -17.12
C ILE A 456 -7.10 -20.57 -17.72
N PHE A 457 -7.79 -21.51 -17.03
CA PHE A 457 -7.87 -22.90 -17.53
C PHE A 457 -8.99 -23.13 -18.56
N GLU A 458 -10.07 -22.34 -18.52
CA GLU A 458 -11.20 -22.58 -19.37
C GLU A 458 -11.36 -21.48 -20.42
N GLU A 459 -11.43 -20.21 -19.99
CA GLU A 459 -11.77 -19.12 -20.88
C GLU A 459 -10.59 -18.70 -21.77
N ASP A 460 -9.40 -18.57 -21.20
CA ASP A 460 -8.21 -18.16 -21.96
C ASP A 460 -7.75 -19.26 -22.92
N GLN A 461 -7.97 -20.52 -22.59
CA GLN A 461 -7.70 -21.64 -23.51
C GLN A 461 -8.55 -21.57 -24.78
N ARG A 462 -9.71 -20.86 -24.77
CA ARG A 462 -10.56 -20.70 -25.95
C ARG A 462 -9.94 -19.83 -27.03
N TYR A 463 -9.17 -18.81 -26.66
CA TYR A 463 -8.50 -17.96 -27.66
C TYR A 463 -7.11 -18.48 -28.06
N ARG A 464 -6.51 -19.38 -27.29
CA ARG A 464 -5.18 -19.95 -27.57
C ARG A 464 -4.94 -20.35 -29.04
N PRO A 465 -5.86 -21.09 -29.73
CA PRO A 465 -5.65 -21.48 -31.13
C PRO A 465 -5.62 -20.30 -32.12
N PHE A 466 -6.13 -19.15 -31.72
CA PHE A 466 -6.15 -17.92 -32.52
C PHE A 466 -4.86 -17.14 -32.36
N VAL A 467 -4.37 -17.07 -31.13
CA VAL A 467 -3.18 -16.29 -30.74
C VAL A 467 -1.88 -16.98 -31.12
N GLU A 468 -1.82 -18.32 -31.03
CA GLU A 468 -0.66 -19.11 -31.50
C GLU A 468 -0.30 -18.88 -32.97
N LYS A 469 -1.25 -18.40 -33.78
CA LYS A 469 -1.05 -18.08 -35.19
C LYS A 469 -0.43 -16.69 -35.42
N LEU A 470 -0.52 -15.82 -34.45
CA LEU A 470 0.17 -14.54 -34.48
C LEU A 470 1.62 -14.80 -34.06
N ALA A 471 2.48 -15.06 -35.04
CA ALA A 471 3.92 -15.14 -34.81
C ALA A 471 4.38 -13.76 -34.31
N ILE A 472 4.56 -13.65 -32.98
CA ILE A 472 5.09 -12.46 -32.32
C ILE A 472 6.54 -12.72 -31.95
#